data_b7dfdd415e7eebe37635e77bda6ab9f5
#
_entry.id   b7dfdd415e7eebe37635e77bda6ab9f5
#
_cell.length_a   1.000
_cell.length_b   1.000
_cell.length_c   1.000
_cell.angle_alpha   90.00
_cell.angle_beta   90.00
_cell.angle_gamma   90.00
#
_symmetry.space_group_name_H-M   'P 1'
#
loop_
_entity.id
_entity.type
_entity.pdbx_description
1 polymer ?
#
loop_
_entity_poly.entity_id
_entity_poly.type
_entity_poly.pdbx_seq_one_letter_code
_entity_poly.pdbx_strand_id
1 'polypeptide(L)'
;REDAVKIRAEDGRSIKHTDISFFINDLPNHKDTHSFYSEDASGSTSQAANVIEALETGSHLLLIDEDTSATNFMIRDELMQRVVNRNQEPITPFIERVQWLSDTQGISSILVAGSSGSYFHVADTILQMDHYKPVDITAFAKKEAEAFPSIQPSAPAGAVADYRRVIQPDPAFRPDRRLKMKVLGMDSISVNHDTIDLRCLEQLADQEQIQALSAILCYAERRLFNGKDTLQQIIDRLDTKLSDRGLEILSEDGRLAPNLAMPRIQEVYACINRYRGLKI
;
A
#
# COMPACT_ATOMS: atom_id res chain seq x y z
N ARG A 1 -3.00 -6.57 14.96
CA ARG A 1 -4.11 -6.80 14.04
C ARG A 1 -3.59 -7.57 12.83
N GLU A 2 -4.37 -8.52 12.37
CA GLU A 2 -4.01 -9.36 11.23
C GLU A 2 -3.97 -8.56 9.91
N ASP A 3 -4.73 -7.46 9.84
CA ASP A 3 -4.85 -6.55 8.71
C ASP A 3 -3.83 -5.38 8.70
N ALA A 4 -2.85 -5.40 9.60
CA ALA A 4 -1.82 -4.35 9.65
C ALA A 4 -0.89 -4.40 8.43
N VAL A 5 -0.61 -3.24 7.83
CA VAL A 5 0.29 -3.11 6.67
C VAL A 5 1.36 -2.05 6.94
N LYS A 6 2.62 -2.37 6.63
CA LYS A 6 3.69 -1.39 6.62
C LYS A 6 3.61 -0.55 5.35
N ILE A 7 3.59 0.76 5.52
CA ILE A 7 3.58 1.74 4.44
C ILE A 7 4.96 2.40 4.37
N ARG A 8 5.52 2.46 3.16
CA ARG A 8 6.79 3.10 2.88
C ARG A 8 6.84 3.69 1.49
N ALA A 9 7.84 4.52 1.21
CA ALA A 9 8.18 4.96 -0.13
C ALA A 9 8.89 3.84 -0.90
N GLU A 10 8.58 3.69 -2.18
CA GLU A 10 9.17 2.69 -3.08
C GLU A 10 9.51 3.35 -4.42
N ASP A 11 10.66 4.01 -4.51
CA ASP A 11 11.12 4.60 -5.77
C ASP A 11 11.26 3.56 -6.87
N GLY A 12 10.77 3.87 -8.06
CA GLY A 12 10.79 2.97 -9.21
C GLY A 12 9.67 1.93 -9.26
N ARG A 13 8.77 1.90 -8.27
CA ARG A 13 7.61 1.00 -8.27
C ARG A 13 6.67 1.33 -9.43
N SER A 14 6.11 0.29 -10.08
CA SER A 14 5.00 0.50 -11.01
C SER A 14 3.67 0.68 -10.25
N ILE A 15 2.83 1.58 -10.74
CA ILE A 15 1.47 1.83 -10.23
C ILE A 15 0.50 1.68 -11.38
N LYS A 16 -0.57 0.91 -11.18
CA LYS A 16 -1.54 0.54 -12.21
C LYS A 16 -2.91 1.12 -11.89
N HIS A 17 -3.16 2.34 -12.40
CA HIS A 17 -4.47 3.02 -12.32
C HIS A 17 -5.05 3.13 -10.90
N THR A 18 -4.19 3.36 -9.91
CA THR A 18 -4.60 3.59 -8.53
C THR A 18 -5.06 5.04 -8.37
N ASP A 19 -6.21 5.27 -7.73
CA ASP A 19 -6.68 6.62 -7.39
C ASP A 19 -5.88 7.17 -6.20
N ILE A 20 -4.90 8.03 -6.48
CA ILE A 20 -4.08 8.69 -5.46
C ILE A 20 -4.53 10.12 -5.15
N SER A 21 -5.67 10.56 -5.69
CA SER A 21 -6.17 11.94 -5.58
C SER A 21 -6.44 12.37 -4.14
N PHE A 22 -6.62 11.42 -3.23
CA PHE A 22 -6.74 11.70 -1.80
C PHE A 22 -5.50 12.41 -1.23
N PHE A 23 -4.33 12.12 -1.78
CA PHE A 23 -3.05 12.70 -1.36
C PHE A 23 -2.40 13.59 -2.41
N ILE A 24 -2.60 13.31 -3.70
CA ILE A 24 -1.85 13.97 -4.77
C ILE A 24 -2.81 14.45 -5.85
N ASN A 25 -2.75 15.74 -6.15
CA ASN A 25 -3.58 16.38 -7.17
C ASN A 25 -2.71 17.31 -8.03
N ASP A 26 -3.20 17.67 -9.21
CA ASP A 26 -2.63 18.69 -10.09
C ASP A 26 -1.12 18.49 -10.37
N LEU A 27 -0.74 17.27 -10.72
CA LEU A 27 0.65 16.94 -11.05
C LEU A 27 1.14 17.81 -12.23
N PRO A 28 2.39 18.34 -12.19
CA PRO A 28 2.95 19.21 -13.23
C PRO A 28 2.97 18.58 -14.63
N ASN A 29 3.01 17.26 -14.70
CA ASN A 29 2.99 16.49 -15.96
C ASN A 29 1.56 16.15 -16.43
N HIS A 30 0.52 16.71 -15.79
CA HIS A 30 -0.90 16.51 -16.10
C HIS A 30 -1.37 15.05 -16.11
N LYS A 31 -0.65 14.15 -15.42
CA LYS A 31 -1.12 12.77 -15.23
C LYS A 31 -2.39 12.77 -14.36
N ASP A 32 -3.35 11.96 -14.76
CA ASP A 32 -4.57 11.76 -14.00
C ASP A 32 -4.26 11.08 -12.64
N THR A 33 -4.63 11.73 -11.55
CA THR A 33 -4.42 11.23 -10.19
C THR A 33 -5.57 10.35 -9.69
N HIS A 34 -6.74 10.43 -10.33
CA HIS A 34 -7.86 9.52 -10.08
C HIS A 34 -7.67 8.15 -10.72
N SER A 35 -6.79 8.06 -11.71
CA SER A 35 -6.40 6.81 -12.38
C SER A 35 -4.91 6.84 -12.68
N PHE A 36 -4.11 6.93 -11.60
CA PHE A 36 -2.67 7.17 -11.74
C PHE A 36 -1.93 5.94 -12.25
N TYR A 37 -1.21 6.16 -13.34
CA TYR A 37 -0.34 5.16 -13.96
C TYR A 37 1.11 5.62 -14.01
N SER A 38 2.02 4.76 -13.59
CA SER A 38 3.46 4.96 -13.74
C SER A 38 4.19 3.61 -13.78
N GLU A 39 5.21 3.50 -14.62
CA GLU A 39 6.16 2.37 -14.57
C GLU A 39 7.33 2.67 -13.63
N ASP A 40 7.48 3.92 -13.22
CA ASP A 40 8.61 4.41 -12.43
C ASP A 40 8.09 5.55 -11.53
N ALA A 41 7.47 5.19 -10.42
CA ALA A 41 6.89 6.15 -9.48
C ALA A 41 7.96 6.72 -8.55
N SER A 42 7.80 8.00 -8.20
CA SER A 42 8.60 8.63 -7.14
C SER A 42 8.22 8.11 -5.75
N GLY A 43 9.04 8.37 -4.75
CA GLY A 43 8.78 7.95 -3.38
C GLY A 43 7.42 8.42 -2.86
N SER A 44 7.05 9.69 -3.07
CA SER A 44 5.76 10.22 -2.61
C SER A 44 4.57 9.62 -3.36
N THR A 45 4.66 9.43 -4.69
CA THR A 45 3.56 8.82 -5.46
C THR A 45 3.40 7.34 -5.15
N SER A 46 4.49 6.61 -4.95
CA SER A 46 4.45 5.20 -4.54
C SER A 46 3.90 5.03 -3.12
N GLN A 47 4.26 5.93 -2.21
CA GLN A 47 3.75 5.88 -0.83
C GLN A 47 2.26 6.22 -0.77
N ALA A 48 1.79 7.21 -1.54
CA ALA A 48 0.37 7.50 -1.69
C ALA A 48 -0.40 6.26 -2.20
N ALA A 49 0.12 5.61 -3.26
CA ALA A 49 -0.48 4.39 -3.79
C ALA A 49 -0.48 3.25 -2.76
N ASN A 50 0.59 3.07 -1.98
CA ASN A 50 0.67 2.06 -0.93
C ASN A 50 -0.41 2.26 0.15
N VAL A 51 -0.68 3.51 0.56
CA VAL A 51 -1.77 3.79 1.50
C VAL A 51 -3.12 3.42 0.88
N ILE A 52 -3.43 3.91 -0.31
CA ILE A 52 -4.72 3.66 -0.96
C ILE A 52 -4.94 2.17 -1.20
N GLU A 53 -3.93 1.46 -1.66
CA GLU A 53 -3.99 0.00 -1.89
C GLU A 53 -4.16 -0.78 -0.58
N ALA A 54 -3.58 -0.33 0.53
CA ALA A 54 -3.83 -0.91 1.85
C ALA A 54 -5.29 -0.72 2.28
N LEU A 55 -5.86 0.46 2.06
CA LEU A 55 -7.28 0.73 2.34
C LEU A 55 -8.22 -0.08 1.46
N GLU A 56 -7.88 -0.24 0.17
CA GLU A 56 -8.66 -1.05 -0.78
C GLU A 56 -8.73 -2.53 -0.36
N THR A 57 -7.70 -3.06 0.33
CA THR A 57 -7.73 -4.41 0.91
C THR A 57 -8.41 -4.51 2.28
N GLY A 58 -9.01 -3.43 2.77
CA GLY A 58 -9.67 -3.41 4.08
C GLY A 58 -8.70 -3.39 5.26
N SER A 59 -7.47 -2.90 5.09
CA SER A 59 -6.55 -2.69 6.22
C SER A 59 -7.02 -1.53 7.10
N HIS A 60 -7.06 -1.75 8.41
CA HIS A 60 -7.44 -0.73 9.39
C HIS A 60 -6.28 -0.29 10.29
N LEU A 61 -5.06 -0.75 10.00
CA LEU A 61 -3.86 -0.35 10.74
C LEU A 61 -2.68 -0.15 9.78
N LEU A 62 -2.19 1.09 9.74
CA LEU A 62 -1.01 1.48 8.98
C LEU A 62 0.19 1.58 9.93
N LEU A 63 1.28 0.92 9.56
CA LEU A 63 2.57 1.00 10.26
C LEU A 63 3.51 1.84 9.39
N ILE A 64 3.97 2.97 9.88
CA ILE A 64 4.74 3.94 9.11
C ILE A 64 6.01 4.29 9.87
N ASP A 65 7.13 4.24 9.15
CA ASP A 65 8.43 4.63 9.67
C ASP A 65 8.94 5.84 8.87
N GLU A 66 9.25 6.93 9.58
CA GLU A 66 9.74 8.17 8.99
C GLU A 66 10.97 7.95 8.10
N ASP A 67 11.90 7.09 8.54
CA ASP A 67 13.16 6.83 7.83
C ASP A 67 12.96 6.12 6.48
N THR A 68 11.86 5.39 6.32
CA THR A 68 11.51 4.70 5.06
C THR A 68 10.44 5.42 4.26
N SER A 69 10.08 6.62 4.65
CA SER A 69 9.00 7.41 4.06
C SER A 69 9.56 8.58 3.23
N ALA A 70 8.77 9.02 2.25
CA ALA A 70 9.05 10.26 1.53
C ALA A 70 8.71 11.46 2.42
N THR A 71 9.69 12.30 2.74
CA THR A 71 9.52 13.41 3.69
C THR A 71 8.37 14.35 3.29
N ASN A 72 8.26 14.70 2.02
CA ASN A 72 7.21 15.58 1.50
C ASN A 72 5.81 14.95 1.51
N PHE A 73 5.73 13.61 1.53
CA PHE A 73 4.48 12.90 1.73
C PHE A 73 4.07 12.86 3.20
N MET A 74 5.03 12.78 4.11
CA MET A 74 4.74 12.68 5.55
C MET A 74 4.35 14.02 6.14
N ILE A 75 5.13 15.04 5.87
CA ILE A 75 5.01 16.37 6.48
C ILE A 75 5.47 17.45 5.52
N ARG A 76 4.98 18.65 5.73
CA ARG A 76 5.49 19.86 5.14
C ARG A 76 5.79 20.86 6.25
N ASP A 77 7.04 21.31 6.36
CA ASP A 77 7.42 22.26 7.39
C ASP A 77 6.77 23.65 7.17
N GLU A 78 6.71 24.43 8.24
CA GLU A 78 6.02 25.74 8.23
C GLU A 78 6.70 26.72 7.26
N LEU A 79 8.04 26.70 7.13
CA LEU A 79 8.76 27.58 6.22
C LEU A 79 8.41 27.26 4.75
N MET A 80 8.39 25.97 4.40
CA MET A 80 7.95 25.54 3.07
C MET A 80 6.51 25.92 2.77
N GLN A 81 5.62 25.84 3.76
CA GLN A 81 4.21 26.25 3.58
C GLN A 81 4.07 27.77 3.32
N ARG A 82 4.96 28.59 3.88
CA ARG A 82 4.96 30.03 3.66
C ARG A 82 5.61 30.46 2.35
N VAL A 83 6.62 29.72 1.90
CA VAL A 83 7.42 30.07 0.69
C VAL A 83 6.77 29.54 -0.58
N VAL A 84 6.24 28.31 -0.56
CA VAL A 84 5.57 27.68 -1.70
C VAL A 84 4.07 27.72 -1.47
N ASN A 85 3.35 28.39 -2.37
CA ASN A 85 1.91 28.50 -2.28
C ASN A 85 1.26 27.10 -2.32
N ARG A 86 0.31 26.84 -1.41
CA ARG A 86 -0.43 25.58 -1.33
C ARG A 86 -1.06 25.17 -2.67
N ASN A 87 -1.53 26.13 -3.46
CA ASN A 87 -2.11 25.88 -4.78
C ASN A 87 -1.12 25.39 -5.84
N GLN A 88 0.19 25.46 -5.55
CA GLN A 88 1.25 24.98 -6.42
C GLN A 88 1.84 23.66 -5.96
N GLU A 89 1.41 23.17 -4.79
CA GLU A 89 1.88 21.91 -4.21
C GLU A 89 0.90 20.77 -4.52
N PRO A 90 1.30 19.78 -5.32
CA PRO A 90 0.43 18.67 -5.69
C PRO A 90 0.17 17.71 -4.54
N ILE A 91 1.00 17.71 -3.48
CA ILE A 91 0.94 16.74 -2.39
C ILE A 91 0.23 17.34 -1.18
N THR A 92 -0.82 16.67 -0.72
CA THR A 92 -1.37 16.86 0.63
C THR A 92 -0.68 15.87 1.56
N PRO A 93 0.11 16.33 2.54
CA PRO A 93 0.87 15.44 3.42
C PRO A 93 -0.03 14.53 4.26
N PHE A 94 0.50 13.37 4.62
CA PHE A 94 -0.21 12.38 5.45
C PHE A 94 -0.69 12.95 6.78
N ILE A 95 0.10 13.82 7.41
CA ILE A 95 -0.27 14.47 8.68
C ILE A 95 -1.57 15.28 8.59
N GLU A 96 -1.91 15.83 7.43
CA GLU A 96 -3.16 16.57 7.22
C GLU A 96 -4.38 15.65 7.02
N ARG A 97 -4.15 14.37 6.72
CA ARG A 97 -5.17 13.36 6.42
C ARG A 97 -5.37 12.32 7.52
N VAL A 98 -4.35 12.11 8.37
CA VAL A 98 -4.34 11.01 9.33
C VAL A 98 -5.52 11.05 10.30
N GLN A 99 -5.88 12.23 10.80
CA GLN A 99 -7.02 12.37 11.72
C GLN A 99 -8.35 12.08 11.00
N TRP A 100 -8.53 12.56 9.77
CA TRP A 100 -9.71 12.24 8.99
C TRP A 100 -9.83 10.74 8.71
N LEU A 101 -8.72 10.07 8.38
CA LEU A 101 -8.68 8.61 8.19
C LEU A 101 -9.11 7.88 9.47
N SER A 102 -8.64 8.34 10.63
CA SER A 102 -9.04 7.77 11.93
C SER A 102 -10.53 7.97 12.21
N ASP A 103 -10.99 9.22 12.17
CA ASP A 103 -12.33 9.60 12.62
C ASP A 103 -13.44 9.14 11.67
N THR A 104 -13.15 9.10 10.37
CA THR A 104 -14.17 8.84 9.34
C THR A 104 -14.10 7.43 8.79
N GLN A 105 -12.90 6.85 8.67
CA GLN A 105 -12.69 5.53 8.09
C GLN A 105 -12.30 4.45 9.12
N GLY A 106 -12.07 4.84 10.37
CA GLY A 106 -11.65 3.92 11.43
C GLY A 106 -10.23 3.36 11.23
N ILE A 107 -9.38 4.09 10.48
CA ILE A 107 -8.01 3.69 10.17
C ILE A 107 -7.07 4.16 11.26
N SER A 108 -6.48 3.25 12.00
CA SER A 108 -5.44 3.54 12.98
C SER A 108 -4.08 3.64 12.30
N SER A 109 -3.20 4.47 12.85
CA SER A 109 -1.81 4.57 12.38
C SER A 109 -0.83 4.49 13.55
N ILE A 110 0.23 3.70 13.40
CA ILE A 110 1.38 3.71 14.30
C ILE A 110 2.55 4.30 13.51
N LEU A 111 3.05 5.44 14.00
CA LEU A 111 4.13 6.18 13.36
C LEU A 111 5.38 6.11 14.22
N VAL A 112 6.49 5.68 13.64
CA VAL A 112 7.83 5.84 14.22
C VAL A 112 8.41 7.13 13.67
N ALA A 113 8.63 8.11 14.54
CA ALA A 113 9.13 9.43 14.16
C ALA A 113 10.41 9.74 14.91
N GLY A 114 11.46 10.10 14.17
CA GLY A 114 12.75 10.54 14.73
C GLY A 114 12.89 12.06 14.81
N SER A 115 12.25 12.79 13.89
CA SER A 115 12.43 14.24 13.77
C SER A 115 11.11 15.04 13.62
N SER A 116 10.00 14.39 13.29
CA SER A 116 8.73 15.06 12.96
C SER A 116 7.85 15.30 14.19
N GLY A 117 8.23 16.23 15.07
CA GLY A 117 7.45 16.61 16.26
C GLY A 117 6.05 17.16 15.97
N SER A 118 5.77 17.59 14.75
CA SER A 118 4.43 18.07 14.33
C SER A 118 3.32 17.03 14.50
N TYR A 119 3.65 15.73 14.48
CA TYR A 119 2.70 14.68 14.75
C TYR A 119 2.16 14.67 16.19
N PHE A 120 2.82 15.34 17.13
CA PHE A 120 2.32 15.44 18.51
C PHE A 120 0.98 16.19 18.60
N HIS A 121 0.65 17.04 17.64
CA HIS A 121 -0.64 17.71 17.58
C HIS A 121 -1.80 16.76 17.27
N VAL A 122 -1.58 15.77 16.43
CA VAL A 122 -2.62 14.87 15.89
C VAL A 122 -2.61 13.47 16.53
N ALA A 123 -1.54 13.08 17.24
CA ALA A 123 -1.42 11.78 17.86
C ALA A 123 -2.33 11.67 19.10
N ASP A 124 -3.01 10.55 19.30
CA ASP A 124 -3.78 10.25 20.52
C ASP A 124 -2.86 9.80 21.66
N THR A 125 -1.83 9.02 21.33
CA THR A 125 -0.86 8.46 22.26
C THR A 125 0.56 8.71 21.75
N ILE A 126 1.45 9.18 22.63
CA ILE A 126 2.84 9.46 22.31
C ILE A 126 3.74 8.69 23.26
N LEU A 127 4.51 7.75 22.69
CA LEU A 127 5.45 6.92 23.42
C LEU A 127 6.88 7.33 23.06
N GLN A 128 7.69 7.65 24.07
CA GLN A 128 9.12 7.82 23.93
C GLN A 128 9.83 6.50 24.18
N MET A 129 10.75 6.12 23.29
CA MET A 129 11.65 4.98 23.53
C MET A 129 12.86 5.45 24.33
N ASP A 130 12.86 5.24 25.64
CA ASP A 130 13.99 5.55 26.51
C ASP A 130 14.78 4.27 26.83
N HIS A 131 16.01 4.17 26.32
CA HIS A 131 16.86 2.97 26.49
C HIS A 131 16.10 1.66 26.17
N TYR A 132 15.40 1.62 25.03
CA TYR A 132 14.55 0.52 24.55
C TYR A 132 13.32 0.20 25.42
N LYS A 133 12.94 1.11 26.31
CA LYS A 133 11.70 0.99 27.11
C LYS A 133 10.70 2.04 26.67
N PRO A 134 9.45 1.66 26.37
CA PRO A 134 8.42 2.62 26.04
C PRO A 134 7.99 3.38 27.31
N VAL A 135 7.94 4.69 27.21
CA VAL A 135 7.45 5.61 28.26
C VAL A 135 6.34 6.46 27.67
N ASP A 136 5.17 6.45 28.29
CA ASP A 136 4.08 7.34 27.87
C ASP A 136 4.38 8.79 28.26
N ILE A 137 4.56 9.63 27.25
CA ILE A 137 4.81 11.07 27.41
C ILE A 137 3.68 11.92 26.81
N THR A 138 2.51 11.34 26.54
CA THR A 138 1.41 11.98 25.81
C THR A 138 1.05 13.34 26.39
N ALA A 139 0.79 13.40 27.70
CA ALA A 139 0.39 14.65 28.35
C ALA A 139 1.49 15.73 28.30
N PHE A 140 2.75 15.34 28.47
CA PHE A 140 3.90 16.24 28.38
C PHE A 140 4.08 16.75 26.96
N ALA A 141 4.15 15.86 25.97
CA ALA A 141 4.38 16.23 24.57
C ALA A 141 3.27 17.12 23.99
N LYS A 142 2.00 16.84 24.33
CA LYS A 142 0.87 17.69 23.92
C LYS A 142 0.94 19.09 24.54
N LYS A 143 1.30 19.22 25.79
CA LYS A 143 1.48 20.49 26.45
C LYS A 143 2.61 21.32 25.81
N GLU A 144 3.74 20.68 25.52
CA GLU A 144 4.84 21.36 24.82
C GLU A 144 4.45 21.77 23.39
N ALA A 145 3.67 20.94 22.69
CA ALA A 145 3.20 21.23 21.34
C ALA A 145 2.30 22.48 21.27
N GLU A 146 1.60 22.86 22.33
CA GLU A 146 0.77 24.09 22.38
C GLU A 146 1.56 25.37 22.07
N ALA A 147 2.87 25.37 22.33
CA ALA A 147 3.76 26.50 22.03
C ALA A 147 4.14 26.60 20.54
N PHE A 148 3.79 25.61 19.74
CA PHE A 148 4.13 25.53 18.31
C PHE A 148 2.89 25.63 17.44
N PRO A 149 3.01 26.14 16.18
CA PRO A 149 1.89 26.20 15.27
C PRO A 149 1.32 24.82 14.98
N SER A 150 0.01 24.69 15.12
CA SER A 150 -0.69 23.44 14.76
C SER A 150 -0.88 23.35 13.25
N ILE A 151 -0.73 22.13 12.72
CA ILE A 151 -1.08 21.85 11.34
C ILE A 151 -2.62 21.79 11.25
N GLN A 152 -3.17 22.51 10.29
CA GLN A 152 -4.61 22.48 10.05
C GLN A 152 -4.95 21.23 9.23
N PRO A 153 -5.71 20.27 9.77
CA PRO A 153 -6.19 19.15 8.99
C PRO A 153 -7.00 19.63 7.79
N SER A 154 -6.78 19.03 6.64
CA SER A 154 -7.58 19.30 5.46
C SER A 154 -8.52 18.13 5.19
N ALA A 155 -9.83 18.41 5.14
CA ALA A 155 -10.80 17.40 4.70
C ALA A 155 -10.63 17.14 3.19
N PRO A 156 -10.73 15.90 2.72
CA PRO A 156 -10.77 15.61 1.30
C PRO A 156 -12.08 16.12 0.70
N ALA A 157 -12.05 16.47 -0.58
CA ALA A 157 -13.23 16.91 -1.31
C ALA A 157 -14.25 15.80 -1.62
N GLY A 158 -13.94 14.54 -1.26
CA GLY A 158 -14.77 13.36 -1.58
C GLY A 158 -14.36 12.11 -0.82
N ALA A 159 -14.72 10.95 -1.35
CA ALA A 159 -14.30 9.65 -0.82
C ALA A 159 -12.77 9.50 -0.85
N VAL A 160 -12.24 8.52 -0.07
CA VAL A 160 -10.80 8.25 -0.01
C VAL A 160 -10.25 7.88 -1.38
N ALA A 161 -10.94 7.03 -2.12
CA ALA A 161 -10.57 6.60 -3.47
C ALA A 161 -11.76 5.95 -4.17
N ASP A 162 -11.68 5.86 -5.48
CA ASP A 162 -12.59 5.09 -6.32
C ASP A 162 -11.97 3.73 -6.66
N TYR A 163 -12.43 2.64 -6.01
CA TYR A 163 -11.88 1.29 -6.17
C TYR A 163 -12.51 0.57 -7.38
N ARG A 164 -12.49 1.20 -8.57
CA ARG A 164 -13.16 0.68 -9.78
C ARG A 164 -12.21 0.05 -10.81
N ARG A 165 -11.01 -0.33 -10.41
CA ARG A 165 -10.05 -0.96 -11.32
C ARG A 165 -10.53 -2.32 -11.78
N VAL A 166 -10.95 -2.44 -13.03
CA VAL A 166 -11.41 -3.69 -13.65
C VAL A 166 -10.22 -4.41 -14.27
N ILE A 167 -9.95 -5.63 -13.83
CA ILE A 167 -8.77 -6.39 -14.24
C ILE A 167 -9.06 -7.26 -15.45
N GLN A 168 -8.27 -7.07 -16.52
CA GLN A 168 -8.28 -7.89 -17.71
C GLN A 168 -7.32 -9.09 -17.56
N PRO A 169 -7.70 -10.30 -18.02
CA PRO A 169 -6.78 -11.42 -18.01
C PRO A 169 -5.64 -11.21 -19.00
N ASP A 170 -4.40 -11.50 -18.58
CA ASP A 170 -3.26 -11.49 -19.51
C ASP A 170 -3.26 -12.76 -20.35
N PRO A 171 -3.28 -12.63 -21.70
CA PRO A 171 -3.17 -13.79 -22.61
C PRO A 171 -1.94 -14.67 -22.39
N ALA A 172 -0.88 -14.16 -21.76
CA ALA A 172 0.31 -14.94 -21.42
C ALA A 172 0.02 -16.10 -20.45
N PHE A 173 -1.03 -15.99 -19.63
CA PHE A 173 -1.42 -17.02 -18.65
C PHE A 173 -2.36 -18.10 -19.23
N ARG A 174 -2.75 -18.00 -20.50
CA ARG A 174 -3.59 -19.02 -21.13
C ARG A 174 -2.91 -20.40 -21.11
N PRO A 175 -3.66 -21.51 -20.92
CA PRO A 175 -3.10 -22.85 -20.83
C PRO A 175 -2.32 -23.29 -22.09
N ASP A 176 -2.66 -22.73 -23.27
CA ASP A 176 -2.01 -22.99 -24.56
C ASP A 176 -0.72 -22.19 -24.75
N ARG A 177 -0.38 -21.30 -23.83
CA ARG A 177 0.84 -20.49 -23.87
C ARG A 177 1.91 -21.01 -22.92
N ARG A 178 3.17 -20.86 -23.34
CA ARG A 178 4.31 -21.22 -22.49
C ARG A 178 4.57 -20.08 -21.49
N LEU A 179 4.00 -20.20 -20.30
CA LEU A 179 4.28 -19.31 -19.18
C LEU A 179 5.58 -19.70 -18.49
N LYS A 180 6.47 -18.72 -18.28
CA LYS A 180 7.68 -18.87 -17.47
C LYS A 180 7.49 -18.08 -16.20
N MET A 181 7.27 -18.76 -15.09
CA MET A 181 7.24 -18.16 -13.76
C MET A 181 8.32 -18.79 -12.89
N LYS A 182 9.04 -17.97 -12.14
CA LYS A 182 10.10 -18.41 -11.24
C LYS A 182 10.19 -17.49 -10.03
N VAL A 183 10.19 -18.08 -8.86
CA VAL A 183 10.49 -17.38 -7.60
C VAL A 183 12.00 -17.22 -7.46
N LEU A 184 12.45 -16.03 -7.10
CA LEU A 184 13.84 -15.65 -6.95
C LEU A 184 14.09 -15.25 -5.47
N GLY A 185 14.33 -16.24 -4.64
CA GLY A 185 14.53 -16.05 -3.19
C GLY A 185 13.31 -15.47 -2.50
N MET A 186 13.54 -14.51 -1.61
CA MET A 186 12.51 -13.75 -0.90
C MET A 186 12.11 -12.46 -1.61
N ASP A 187 12.80 -12.11 -2.70
CA ASP A 187 12.84 -10.75 -3.22
C ASP A 187 11.90 -10.52 -4.37
N SER A 188 11.61 -11.56 -5.19
CA SER A 188 10.86 -11.32 -6.42
C SER A 188 10.29 -12.57 -7.07
N ILE A 189 9.31 -12.34 -7.96
CA ILE A 189 8.75 -13.34 -8.86
C ILE A 189 8.99 -12.88 -10.30
N SER A 190 9.68 -13.70 -11.09
CA SER A 190 9.82 -13.48 -12.52
C SER A 190 8.61 -14.06 -13.24
N VAL A 191 7.98 -13.27 -14.11
CA VAL A 191 6.86 -13.66 -14.97
C VAL A 191 7.21 -13.32 -16.40
N ASN A 192 7.60 -14.31 -17.20
CA ASN A 192 8.13 -14.13 -18.58
C ASN A 192 9.33 -13.16 -18.62
N HIS A 193 9.10 -11.90 -19.02
CA HIS A 193 10.11 -10.85 -19.13
C HIS A 193 9.98 -9.80 -18.02
N ASP A 194 8.92 -9.87 -17.22
CA ASP A 194 8.66 -8.96 -16.10
C ASP A 194 9.16 -9.54 -14.79
N THR A 195 9.39 -8.66 -13.84
CA THR A 195 9.75 -9.02 -12.47
C THR A 195 8.84 -8.28 -11.49
N ILE A 196 8.19 -9.03 -10.61
CA ILE A 196 7.44 -8.48 -9.49
C ILE A 196 8.44 -8.32 -8.35
N ASP A 197 8.73 -7.07 -7.99
CA ASP A 197 9.64 -6.73 -6.89
C ASP A 197 8.87 -6.78 -5.56
N LEU A 198 9.28 -7.65 -4.65
CA LEU A 198 8.67 -7.88 -3.34
C LEU A 198 9.58 -7.44 -2.17
N ARG A 199 10.75 -6.88 -2.43
CA ARG A 199 11.74 -6.50 -1.39
C ARG A 199 11.19 -5.53 -0.35
N CYS A 200 10.19 -4.75 -0.72
CA CYS A 200 9.55 -3.79 0.16
C CYS A 200 8.34 -4.37 0.93
N LEU A 201 7.99 -5.64 0.73
CA LEU A 201 6.95 -6.34 1.47
C LEU A 201 7.56 -7.06 2.68
N GLU A 202 7.91 -6.28 3.70
CA GLU A 202 8.64 -6.76 4.88
C GLU A 202 7.85 -7.76 5.74
N GLN A 203 6.55 -7.92 5.47
CA GLN A 203 5.69 -8.88 6.16
C GLN A 203 5.82 -10.32 5.64
N LEU A 204 6.48 -10.52 4.49
CA LEU A 204 6.78 -11.85 3.98
C LEU A 204 7.92 -12.46 4.81
N ALA A 205 7.64 -13.59 5.45
CA ALA A 205 8.52 -14.18 6.44
C ALA A 205 9.42 -15.29 5.86
N ASP A 206 8.95 -15.98 4.81
CA ASP A 206 9.66 -17.10 4.21
C ASP A 206 9.42 -17.26 2.70
N GLN A 207 10.24 -18.09 2.06
CA GLN A 207 10.19 -18.33 0.62
C GLN A 207 8.94 -19.10 0.20
N GLU A 208 8.37 -19.91 1.06
CA GLU A 208 7.16 -20.68 0.81
C GLU A 208 5.95 -19.75 0.60
N GLN A 209 5.93 -18.58 1.27
CA GLN A 209 4.92 -17.54 1.00
C GLN A 209 5.09 -16.93 -0.39
N ILE A 210 6.32 -16.70 -0.86
CA ILE A 210 6.58 -16.20 -2.22
C ILE A 210 6.16 -17.25 -3.28
N GLN A 211 6.41 -18.53 -3.01
CA GLN A 211 5.93 -19.61 -3.86
C GLN A 211 4.39 -19.61 -3.94
N ALA A 212 3.72 -19.44 -2.81
CA ALA A 212 2.26 -19.34 -2.76
C ALA A 212 1.76 -18.10 -3.52
N LEU A 213 2.39 -16.92 -3.36
CA LEU A 213 2.04 -15.71 -4.12
C LEU A 213 2.15 -15.93 -5.62
N SER A 214 3.20 -16.60 -6.09
CA SER A 214 3.37 -16.96 -7.50
C SER A 214 2.22 -17.86 -8.00
N ALA A 215 1.87 -18.88 -7.24
CA ALA A 215 0.77 -19.80 -7.59
C ALA A 215 -0.61 -19.09 -7.53
N ILE A 216 -0.83 -18.24 -6.54
CA ILE A 216 -2.06 -17.44 -6.39
C ILE A 216 -2.23 -16.47 -7.57
N LEU A 217 -1.18 -15.77 -7.99
CA LEU A 217 -1.22 -14.89 -9.16
C LEU A 217 -1.61 -15.68 -10.42
N CYS A 218 -0.98 -16.85 -10.63
CA CYS A 218 -1.32 -17.71 -11.75
C CYS A 218 -2.78 -18.18 -11.70
N TYR A 219 -3.28 -18.55 -10.53
CA TYR A 219 -4.67 -18.93 -10.32
C TYR A 219 -5.63 -17.75 -10.61
N ALA A 220 -5.31 -16.55 -10.10
CA ALA A 220 -6.13 -15.36 -10.30
C ALA A 220 -6.22 -15.00 -11.79
N GLU A 221 -5.09 -14.98 -12.50
CA GLU A 221 -5.03 -14.71 -13.95
C GLU A 221 -5.84 -15.73 -14.77
N ARG A 222 -5.80 -17.00 -14.41
CA ARG A 222 -6.48 -18.07 -15.15
C ARG A 222 -7.95 -18.21 -14.82
N ARG A 223 -8.39 -17.86 -13.62
CA ARG A 223 -9.70 -18.22 -13.07
C ARG A 223 -10.55 -17.07 -12.58
N LEU A 224 -9.93 -15.95 -12.20
CA LEU A 224 -10.64 -14.85 -11.54
C LEU A 224 -10.67 -13.57 -12.37
N PHE A 225 -9.58 -13.23 -13.07
CA PHE A 225 -9.54 -12.05 -13.93
C PHE A 225 -10.40 -12.29 -15.17
N ASN A 226 -11.40 -11.43 -15.38
CA ASN A 226 -12.45 -11.69 -16.37
C ASN A 226 -12.87 -10.45 -17.17
N GLY A 227 -12.26 -9.29 -16.93
CA GLY A 227 -12.57 -8.04 -17.61
C GLY A 227 -13.90 -7.40 -17.21
N LYS A 228 -14.48 -7.81 -16.08
CA LYS A 228 -15.77 -7.30 -15.58
C LYS A 228 -15.71 -6.92 -14.10
N ASP A 229 -15.04 -7.74 -13.30
CA ASP A 229 -14.95 -7.55 -11.87
C ASP A 229 -13.81 -6.60 -11.52
N THR A 230 -14.02 -5.80 -10.48
CA THR A 230 -12.97 -4.96 -9.93
C THR A 230 -11.93 -5.79 -9.18
N LEU A 231 -10.73 -5.24 -9.04
CA LEU A 231 -9.67 -5.90 -8.27
C LEU A 231 -10.12 -6.20 -6.83
N GLN A 232 -10.83 -5.28 -6.19
CA GLN A 232 -11.39 -5.50 -4.86
C GLN A 232 -12.34 -6.72 -4.83
N GLN A 233 -13.31 -6.78 -5.76
CA GLN A 233 -14.25 -7.92 -5.84
C GLN A 233 -13.53 -9.25 -6.08
N ILE A 234 -12.43 -9.23 -6.85
CA ILE A 234 -11.62 -10.42 -7.12
C ILE A 234 -10.89 -10.85 -5.85
N ILE A 235 -10.31 -9.91 -5.12
CA ILE A 235 -9.60 -10.16 -3.87
C ILE A 235 -10.55 -10.69 -2.78
N ASP A 236 -11.72 -10.12 -2.62
CA ASP A 236 -12.73 -10.58 -1.66
C ASP A 236 -13.15 -12.05 -1.94
N ARG A 237 -13.33 -12.40 -3.22
CA ARG A 237 -13.60 -13.77 -3.62
C ARG A 237 -12.43 -14.71 -3.40
N LEU A 238 -11.22 -14.23 -3.64
CA LEU A 238 -10.00 -15.00 -3.42
C LEU A 238 -9.79 -15.25 -1.92
N ASP A 239 -9.97 -14.23 -1.09
CA ASP A 239 -9.88 -14.33 0.37
C ASP A 239 -10.90 -15.34 0.93
N THR A 240 -12.16 -15.25 0.49
CA THR A 240 -13.19 -16.25 0.86
C THR A 240 -12.77 -17.67 0.49
N LYS A 241 -12.28 -17.89 -0.75
CA LYS A 241 -11.85 -19.22 -1.19
C LYS A 241 -10.63 -19.74 -0.43
N LEU A 242 -9.66 -18.88 -0.14
CA LEU A 242 -8.46 -19.22 0.65
C LEU A 242 -8.84 -19.51 2.11
N SER A 243 -9.76 -18.78 2.68
CA SER A 243 -10.28 -19.01 4.04
C SER A 243 -11.04 -20.34 4.15
N ASP A 244 -11.86 -20.68 3.14
CA ASP A 244 -12.71 -21.88 3.14
C ASP A 244 -11.91 -23.16 2.85
N ARG A 245 -10.97 -23.10 1.92
CA ARG A 245 -10.30 -24.30 1.35
C ARG A 245 -8.78 -24.26 1.42
N GLY A 246 -8.21 -23.19 1.96
CA GLY A 246 -6.76 -23.03 2.01
C GLY A 246 -6.13 -23.00 0.61
N LEU A 247 -4.85 -23.33 0.57
CA LEU A 247 -4.07 -23.36 -0.68
C LEU A 247 -4.47 -24.51 -1.63
N GLU A 248 -5.37 -25.42 -1.22
CA GLU A 248 -5.84 -26.51 -2.07
C GLU A 248 -6.56 -26.01 -3.35
N ILE A 249 -7.08 -24.78 -3.33
CA ILE A 249 -7.69 -24.15 -4.51
C ILE A 249 -6.69 -23.97 -5.67
N LEU A 250 -5.39 -23.97 -5.38
CA LEU A 250 -4.31 -23.80 -6.36
C LEU A 250 -3.96 -25.08 -7.09
N SER A 251 -4.50 -26.22 -6.64
CA SER A 251 -4.25 -27.52 -7.26
C SER A 251 -5.01 -27.68 -8.57
N GLU A 252 -4.30 -27.96 -9.66
CA GLU A 252 -4.93 -28.26 -10.96
C GLU A 252 -5.33 -29.75 -11.09
N ASP A 253 -4.58 -30.66 -10.46
CA ASP A 253 -4.74 -32.12 -10.58
C ASP A 253 -4.95 -32.82 -9.23
N GLY A 254 -5.47 -32.14 -8.21
CA GLY A 254 -5.61 -32.66 -6.85
C GLY A 254 -4.27 -32.83 -6.12
N ARG A 255 -3.19 -32.34 -6.67
CA ARG A 255 -1.86 -32.32 -6.03
C ARG A 255 -1.44 -30.89 -5.77
N LEU A 256 -1.36 -30.55 -4.50
CA LEU A 256 -0.75 -29.28 -4.08
C LEU A 256 0.76 -29.36 -4.24
N ALA A 257 1.37 -28.31 -4.78
CA ALA A 257 2.83 -28.21 -4.80
C ALA A 257 3.37 -28.26 -3.34
N PRO A 258 4.41 -29.03 -3.05
CA PRO A 258 5.05 -28.95 -1.75
C PRO A 258 5.66 -27.54 -1.58
N ASN A 259 5.92 -27.13 -0.36
CA ASN A 259 6.57 -25.86 -0.02
C ASN A 259 5.73 -24.60 -0.34
N LEU A 260 4.47 -24.61 0.06
CA LEU A 260 3.61 -23.43 0.05
C LEU A 260 3.23 -23.07 1.49
N ALA A 261 3.39 -21.80 1.85
CA ALA A 261 2.87 -21.23 3.09
C ALA A 261 1.84 -20.14 2.76
N MET A 262 0.78 -20.06 3.56
CA MET A 262 -0.31 -19.10 3.34
C MET A 262 0.20 -17.66 3.55
N PRO A 263 0.21 -16.79 2.52
CA PRO A 263 0.38 -15.36 2.71
C PRO A 263 -0.93 -14.75 3.21
N ARG A 264 -0.89 -13.58 3.83
CA ARG A 264 -2.11 -12.83 4.10
C ARG A 264 -2.65 -12.22 2.81
N ILE A 265 -3.91 -11.87 2.81
CA ILE A 265 -4.56 -11.28 1.63
C ILE A 265 -3.92 -9.92 1.25
N GLN A 266 -3.38 -9.18 2.22
CA GLN A 266 -2.66 -7.93 1.99
C GLN A 266 -1.40 -8.14 1.13
N GLU A 267 -0.63 -9.19 1.38
CA GLU A 267 0.56 -9.51 0.56
C GLU A 267 0.16 -10.02 -0.83
N VAL A 268 -0.94 -10.77 -0.93
CA VAL A 268 -1.48 -11.19 -2.24
C VAL A 268 -1.85 -9.96 -3.07
N TYR A 269 -2.58 -9.02 -2.48
CA TYR A 269 -2.97 -7.78 -3.14
C TYR A 269 -1.76 -6.95 -3.54
N ALA A 270 -0.81 -6.78 -2.62
CA ALA A 270 0.41 -6.04 -2.87
C ALA A 270 1.27 -6.67 -3.99
N CYS A 271 1.32 -8.01 -4.07
CA CYS A 271 1.99 -8.73 -5.15
C CYS A 271 1.33 -8.44 -6.51
N ILE A 272 0.00 -8.53 -6.59
CA ILE A 272 -0.76 -8.24 -7.83
C ILE A 272 -0.52 -6.79 -8.28
N ASN A 273 -0.57 -5.81 -7.37
CA ASN A 273 -0.35 -4.41 -7.70
C ASN A 273 1.07 -4.10 -8.19
N ARG A 274 2.05 -4.91 -7.83
CA ARG A 274 3.43 -4.76 -8.29
C ARG A 274 3.73 -5.50 -9.60
N TYR A 275 2.77 -6.29 -10.09
CA TYR A 275 2.93 -6.96 -11.39
C TYR A 275 2.86 -5.95 -12.54
N ARG A 276 3.99 -5.73 -13.22
CA ARG A 276 4.08 -4.77 -14.34
C ARG A 276 3.19 -5.16 -15.52
N GLY A 277 2.98 -6.46 -15.74
CA GLY A 277 2.10 -7.00 -16.77
C GLY A 277 0.60 -6.92 -16.45
N LEU A 278 0.20 -6.44 -15.25
CA LEU A 278 -1.20 -6.30 -14.87
C LEU A 278 -1.94 -5.39 -15.86
N LYS A 279 -3.06 -5.87 -16.38
CA LYS A 279 -3.91 -5.14 -17.35
C LYS A 279 -5.18 -4.66 -16.68
N ILE A 280 -5.44 -3.38 -16.78
CA ILE A 280 -6.61 -2.70 -16.23
C ILE A 280 -7.40 -2.06 -17.37
#